data_142c6851e4d47456ceeca5ef5fcee1aa
#
_entry.id   142c6851e4d47456ceeca5ef5fcee1aa
#
_cell.length_a   1.000
_cell.length_b   1.000
_cell.length_c   1.000
_cell.angle_alpha   90.00
_cell.angle_beta   90.00
_cell.angle_gamma   90.00
#
_symmetry.space_group_name_H-M   'P 1'
#
loop_
_entity.id
_entity.type
_entity.pdbx_description
1 polymer ?
#
loop_
_entity_poly.entity_id
_entity_poly.type
_entity_poly.pdbx_seq_one_letter_code
_entity_poly.pdbx_strand_id
1 'polypeptide(L)'
;MKRQCFNPYLPAWEYIPDAEPRLFNGRVYIYGSHDQFGSSEYCVNDYVSWSAPEDDLSDWRYEGIIFRKDQTPWNTKNLPYYAPDVVQGTDGRYYLFYSVQNSSIASVAVCDTPAGKFEYLGDVHFPDGRVYGSKPEDWFLFDPAVLVDDDGRVYLYVGSGQPSNGNFGHKIQGLFVIELDSDMLTIIGEPTILLPADFNPKKPNYWEGPSIRHIGQWYYLVYPATDMTGLNYAMSLFPDKGFIHKGSIHSSSDIGLNGRKLMNAAYPMGNSHGGMVCIKGQWYIFDHRRTGKTTNRQPVAERIEIKKDGSISMVESTSCGLNDGALHGIGTYPAYIACCLKGKSVFGLHNPMSGPFITQDGPDYEPNERTDGIVNVDTETDAPEAKICGIKNGCIVGYKYFDLTKTKHISITTHGGNGMIEILGREDGRSIAKIRLTPGHHGGDTALNPAALAEESGYPVSRCPLYLRYKGKGSIELLQFTLF
;
A
#
# COMPACT_ATOMS: atom_id res chain seq x y z
N MET A 1 -4.51 23.98 -13.88
CA MET A 1 -3.61 22.86 -14.25
C MET A 1 -4.12 21.66 -13.51
N LYS A 2 -4.33 20.51 -14.16
CA LYS A 2 -4.85 19.32 -13.49
C LYS A 2 -3.90 18.94 -12.35
N ARG A 3 -4.44 18.66 -11.17
CA ARG A 3 -3.67 18.24 -10.00
C ARG A 3 -3.00 16.89 -10.28
N GLN A 4 -1.81 16.64 -9.74
CA GLN A 4 -1.11 15.38 -9.90
C GLN A 4 -1.39 14.46 -8.73
N CYS A 5 -1.65 13.18 -9.01
CA CYS A 5 -1.88 12.15 -8.00
C CYS A 5 -0.66 11.24 -7.88
N PHE A 6 0.32 11.66 -7.08
CA PHE A 6 1.58 10.94 -6.85
C PHE A 6 1.50 10.01 -5.62
N ASN A 7 2.46 9.09 -5.48
CA ASN A 7 2.59 8.24 -4.30
C ASN A 7 3.28 8.94 -3.12
N PRO A 8 2.77 8.79 -1.87
CA PRO A 8 1.53 8.11 -1.51
C PRO A 8 0.33 8.85 -2.10
N TYR A 9 -0.71 8.12 -2.53
CA TYR A 9 -1.87 8.75 -3.16
C TYR A 9 -2.81 9.45 -2.17
N LEU A 10 -2.73 9.12 -0.88
CA LEU A 10 -3.35 9.85 0.22
C LEU A 10 -2.37 10.86 0.83
N PRO A 11 -2.82 11.79 1.68
CA PRO A 11 -1.94 12.68 2.42
C PRO A 11 -0.85 11.94 3.18
N ALA A 12 0.33 12.54 3.31
CA ALA A 12 1.49 11.86 3.91
C ALA A 12 1.36 11.55 5.40
N TRP A 13 0.41 12.18 6.08
CA TRP A 13 0.07 11.92 7.48
C TRP A 13 -0.97 10.79 7.63
N GLU A 14 -1.53 10.28 6.52
CA GLU A 14 -2.49 9.19 6.52
C GLU A 14 -1.79 7.84 6.36
N TYR A 15 -2.12 6.89 7.24
CA TYR A 15 -1.50 5.59 7.33
C TYR A 15 -2.53 4.47 7.19
N ILE A 16 -3.06 4.31 5.98
CA ILE A 16 -4.00 3.23 5.62
C ILE A 16 -3.27 2.17 4.80
N PRO A 17 -2.66 1.16 5.44
CA PRO A 17 -2.15 -0.02 4.76
C PRO A 17 -3.25 -1.01 4.40
N ASP A 18 -2.86 -2.11 3.77
CA ASP A 18 -3.72 -3.24 3.47
C ASP A 18 -4.91 -2.83 2.59
N ALA A 19 -4.67 -1.87 1.68
CA ALA A 19 -5.73 -1.17 0.96
C ALA A 19 -6.47 -2.10 -0.02
N GLU A 20 -7.76 -2.33 0.23
CA GLU A 20 -8.70 -2.91 -0.71
C GLU A 20 -9.44 -1.81 -1.48
N PRO A 21 -9.07 -1.58 -2.75
CA PRO A 21 -9.73 -0.59 -3.59
C PRO A 21 -11.02 -1.17 -4.16
N ARG A 22 -12.11 -0.41 -4.07
CA ARG A 22 -13.41 -0.77 -4.64
C ARG A 22 -13.98 0.39 -5.45
N LEU A 23 -14.59 0.08 -6.58
CA LEU A 23 -15.27 1.07 -7.43
C LEU A 23 -16.78 0.94 -7.23
N PHE A 24 -17.38 1.95 -6.61
CA PHE A 24 -18.82 2.03 -6.40
C PHE A 24 -19.35 3.38 -6.90
N ASN A 25 -20.41 3.36 -7.68
CA ASN A 25 -21.14 4.58 -8.10
C ASN A 25 -20.23 5.68 -8.71
N GLY A 26 -19.25 5.29 -9.52
CA GLY A 26 -18.31 6.24 -10.17
C GLY A 26 -17.25 6.84 -9.24
N ARG A 27 -17.02 6.24 -8.06
CA ARG A 27 -15.97 6.64 -7.12
C ARG A 27 -15.15 5.42 -6.70
N VAL A 28 -13.86 5.63 -6.55
CA VAL A 28 -12.93 4.65 -5.96
C VAL A 28 -12.91 4.88 -4.46
N TYR A 29 -13.22 3.85 -3.71
CA TYR A 29 -13.14 3.82 -2.25
C TYR A 29 -11.94 2.98 -1.81
N ILE A 30 -11.29 3.39 -0.73
CA ILE A 30 -10.20 2.66 -0.09
C ILE A 30 -10.65 2.20 1.28
N TYR A 31 -10.56 0.90 1.50
CA TYR A 31 -10.76 0.26 2.79
C TYR A 31 -9.45 -0.42 3.18
N GLY A 32 -8.99 -0.21 4.39
CA GLY A 32 -7.74 -0.78 4.86
C GLY A 32 -7.66 -0.77 6.38
N SER A 33 -6.65 -1.41 6.90
CA SER A 33 -6.25 -1.20 8.28
C SER A 33 -5.91 0.26 8.52
N HIS A 34 -5.90 0.71 9.78
CA HIS A 34 -5.57 2.09 10.09
C HIS A 34 -4.49 2.14 11.16
N ASP A 35 -3.26 2.41 10.72
CA ASP A 35 -2.10 2.53 11.61
C ASP A 35 -2.10 3.87 12.32
N GLN A 36 -1.54 3.92 13.53
CA GLN A 36 -1.30 5.14 14.28
C GLN A 36 0.16 5.56 14.16
N PHE A 37 0.43 6.79 13.73
CA PHE A 37 1.80 7.30 13.63
C PHE A 37 2.53 7.21 14.97
N GLY A 38 3.74 6.66 14.95
CA GLY A 38 4.56 6.52 16.15
C GLY A 38 4.23 5.31 17.03
N SER A 39 3.12 4.60 16.80
CA SER A 39 2.81 3.36 17.51
C SER A 39 3.85 2.27 17.27
N SER A 40 4.00 1.36 18.23
CA SER A 40 4.74 0.10 18.09
C SER A 40 3.81 -1.08 17.74
N GLU A 41 2.51 -0.85 17.66
CA GLU A 41 1.48 -1.83 17.32
C GLU A 41 0.85 -1.49 15.98
N TYR A 42 0.39 -2.50 15.25
CA TYR A 42 -0.30 -2.36 13.98
C TYR A 42 -1.78 -2.00 14.18
N CYS A 43 -2.35 -1.23 13.26
CA CYS A 43 -3.80 -1.06 13.08
C CYS A 43 -4.51 -0.51 14.33
N VAL A 44 -3.90 0.44 15.02
CA VAL A 44 -4.38 0.93 16.32
C VAL A 44 -5.64 1.79 16.20
N ASN A 45 -5.80 2.53 15.09
CA ASN A 45 -6.92 3.45 14.87
C ASN A 45 -8.20 2.73 14.43
N ASP A 46 -9.34 3.42 14.47
CA ASP A 46 -10.61 2.92 13.95
C ASP A 46 -10.61 2.91 12.42
N TYR A 47 -11.47 2.10 11.80
CA TYR A 47 -11.57 2.10 10.34
C TYR A 47 -12.13 3.42 9.81
N VAL A 48 -11.41 3.97 8.86
CA VAL A 48 -11.81 5.12 8.05
C VAL A 48 -11.90 4.73 6.58
N SER A 49 -12.50 5.58 5.76
CA SER A 49 -12.46 5.41 4.32
C SER A 49 -12.09 6.72 3.63
N TRP A 50 -11.45 6.59 2.50
CA TRP A 50 -11.18 7.67 1.56
C TRP A 50 -11.78 7.32 0.21
N SER A 51 -12.20 8.36 -0.54
CA SER A 51 -12.70 8.14 -1.89
C SER A 51 -12.27 9.24 -2.86
N ALA A 52 -12.16 8.88 -4.14
CA ALA A 52 -11.93 9.82 -5.23
C ALA A 52 -12.88 9.55 -6.38
N PRO A 53 -13.31 10.59 -7.14
CA PRO A 53 -14.03 10.35 -8.39
C PRO A 53 -13.17 9.53 -9.37
N GLU A 54 -13.77 8.60 -10.09
CA GLU A 54 -13.03 7.79 -11.08
C GLU A 54 -12.42 8.59 -12.23
N ASP A 55 -12.89 9.80 -12.46
CA ASP A 55 -12.41 10.73 -13.48
C ASP A 55 -11.39 11.76 -12.96
N ASP A 56 -11.19 11.84 -11.64
CA ASP A 56 -10.13 12.64 -11.02
C ASP A 56 -9.54 12.00 -9.77
N LEU A 57 -8.54 11.12 -9.97
CA LEU A 57 -7.83 10.41 -8.89
C LEU A 57 -6.88 11.32 -8.09
N SER A 58 -6.89 12.63 -8.33
CA SER A 58 -6.20 13.61 -7.49
C SER A 58 -7.12 14.27 -6.47
N ASP A 59 -8.44 14.00 -6.54
CA ASP A 59 -9.46 14.60 -5.67
C ASP A 59 -9.91 13.61 -4.58
N TRP A 60 -8.97 13.19 -3.74
CA TRP A 60 -9.26 12.31 -2.59
C TRP A 60 -9.98 13.07 -1.49
N ARG A 61 -11.05 12.47 -1.00
CA ARG A 61 -11.87 12.97 0.09
C ARG A 61 -11.85 12.00 1.27
N TYR A 62 -11.65 12.53 2.48
CA TYR A 62 -11.83 11.81 3.72
C TYR A 62 -13.33 11.62 4.01
N GLU A 63 -13.77 10.38 4.11
CA GLU A 63 -15.16 10.01 4.36
C GLU A 63 -15.48 9.89 5.86
N GLY A 64 -14.47 9.98 6.72
CA GLY A 64 -14.60 9.82 8.17
C GLY A 64 -14.45 8.41 8.66
N ILE A 65 -14.66 8.23 9.97
CA ILE A 65 -14.68 6.92 10.61
C ILE A 65 -15.92 6.17 10.15
N ILE A 66 -15.71 5.01 9.52
CA ILE A 66 -16.80 4.15 9.00
C ILE A 66 -17.20 3.06 9.99
N PHE A 67 -16.26 2.59 10.86
CA PHE A 67 -16.53 1.55 11.86
C PHE A 67 -15.55 1.63 13.04
N ARG A 68 -16.08 1.63 14.27
CA ARG A 68 -15.28 1.75 15.49
C ARG A 68 -15.03 0.40 16.16
N LYS A 69 -13.91 0.26 16.85
CA LYS A 69 -13.51 -0.99 17.56
C LYS A 69 -14.48 -1.40 18.66
N ASP A 70 -15.20 -0.45 19.25
CA ASP A 70 -16.20 -0.71 20.30
C ASP A 70 -17.56 -1.18 19.75
N GLN A 71 -17.75 -1.17 18.43
CA GLN A 71 -19.01 -1.62 17.80
C GLN A 71 -19.10 -3.15 17.68
N THR A 72 -17.99 -3.89 17.79
CA THR A 72 -18.02 -5.36 17.86
C THR A 72 -18.32 -5.81 19.30
N PRO A 73 -19.47 -6.44 19.56
CA PRO A 73 -19.95 -6.65 20.97
C PRO A 73 -19.01 -7.49 21.83
N TRP A 74 -18.25 -8.42 21.22
CA TRP A 74 -17.33 -9.27 21.96
C TRP A 74 -15.88 -8.68 22.02
N ASN A 75 -15.57 -7.62 21.27
CA ASN A 75 -14.28 -6.92 21.35
C ASN A 75 -14.22 -5.95 22.53
N THR A 76 -14.50 -6.43 23.72
CA THR A 76 -14.63 -5.61 24.96
C THR A 76 -13.32 -4.91 25.38
N LYS A 77 -12.20 -5.27 24.77
CA LYS A 77 -10.88 -4.65 25.00
C LYS A 77 -10.50 -3.62 23.95
N ASN A 78 -11.37 -3.35 22.98
CA ASN A 78 -11.10 -2.47 21.84
C ASN A 78 -9.80 -2.83 21.11
N LEU A 79 -9.57 -4.15 20.90
CA LEU A 79 -8.42 -4.64 20.19
C LEU A 79 -8.43 -4.15 18.74
N PRO A 80 -7.25 -3.96 18.10
CA PRO A 80 -7.13 -3.55 16.71
C PRO A 80 -7.90 -4.42 15.74
N TYR A 81 -8.38 -3.79 14.66
CA TYR A 81 -8.97 -4.44 13.49
C TYR A 81 -7.96 -4.56 12.37
N TYR A 82 -7.90 -5.72 11.71
CA TYR A 82 -6.98 -6.00 10.62
C TYR A 82 -7.68 -6.10 9.27
N ALA A 83 -6.98 -5.68 8.23
CA ALA A 83 -7.24 -5.87 6.80
C ALA A 83 -8.72 -6.11 6.45
N PRO A 84 -9.54 -5.06 6.33
CA PRO A 84 -10.94 -5.19 5.97
C PRO A 84 -11.11 -5.32 4.46
N ASP A 85 -12.21 -5.92 4.03
CA ASP A 85 -12.71 -5.85 2.67
C ASP A 85 -14.18 -5.46 2.63
N VAL A 86 -14.61 -4.74 1.59
CA VAL A 86 -16.01 -4.30 1.45
C VAL A 86 -16.55 -4.72 0.09
N VAL A 87 -17.73 -5.36 0.09
CA VAL A 87 -18.47 -5.67 -1.14
C VAL A 87 -19.88 -5.13 -1.09
N GLN A 88 -20.47 -4.95 -2.25
CA GLN A 88 -21.92 -4.72 -2.37
C GLN A 88 -22.64 -6.07 -2.51
N GLY A 89 -23.60 -6.33 -1.63
CA GLY A 89 -24.45 -7.51 -1.69
C GLY A 89 -25.50 -7.41 -2.81
N THR A 90 -26.15 -8.53 -3.10
CA THR A 90 -27.24 -8.59 -4.10
C THR A 90 -28.46 -7.79 -3.69
N ASP A 91 -28.58 -7.46 -2.41
CA ASP A 91 -29.63 -6.58 -1.85
C ASP A 91 -29.30 -5.09 -1.97
N GLY A 92 -28.09 -4.76 -2.52
CA GLY A 92 -27.63 -3.39 -2.75
C GLY A 92 -26.93 -2.75 -1.56
N ARG A 93 -26.91 -3.38 -0.38
CA ARG A 93 -26.17 -2.89 0.78
C ARG A 93 -24.69 -3.22 0.69
N TYR A 94 -23.87 -2.58 1.53
CA TYR A 94 -22.43 -2.75 1.59
C TYR A 94 -22.05 -3.52 2.85
N TYR A 95 -21.21 -4.55 2.69
CA TYR A 95 -20.81 -5.47 3.75
C TYR A 95 -19.30 -5.38 3.94
N LEU A 96 -18.89 -5.01 5.16
CA LEU A 96 -17.51 -4.89 5.58
C LEU A 96 -17.12 -6.13 6.37
N PHE A 97 -16.22 -6.92 5.82
CA PHE A 97 -15.62 -8.10 6.46
C PHE A 97 -14.30 -7.71 7.12
N TYR A 98 -14.05 -8.19 8.33
CA TYR A 98 -12.86 -7.83 9.09
C TYR A 98 -12.48 -8.90 10.10
N SER A 99 -11.21 -8.85 10.56
CA SER A 99 -10.68 -9.66 11.66
C SER A 99 -10.32 -8.77 12.84
N VAL A 100 -10.47 -9.31 14.04
CA VAL A 100 -10.03 -8.66 15.30
C VAL A 100 -8.74 -9.29 15.78
N GLN A 101 -7.81 -8.49 16.25
CA GLN A 101 -6.55 -8.98 16.84
C GLN A 101 -6.81 -10.06 17.89
N ASN A 102 -5.97 -11.09 17.91
CA ASN A 102 -6.05 -12.21 18.84
C ASN A 102 -7.34 -13.05 18.72
N SER A 103 -7.95 -13.08 17.54
CA SER A 103 -9.10 -13.94 17.27
C SER A 103 -8.90 -14.76 15.97
N SER A 104 -9.75 -15.74 15.75
CA SER A 104 -9.88 -16.52 14.51
C SER A 104 -11.30 -16.40 13.97
N ILE A 105 -11.89 -15.21 14.07
CA ILE A 105 -13.29 -14.94 13.71
C ILE A 105 -13.28 -13.89 12.59
N ALA A 106 -14.05 -14.15 11.53
CA ALA A 106 -14.45 -13.12 10.58
C ALA A 106 -15.77 -12.52 11.04
N SER A 107 -15.75 -11.22 11.27
CA SER A 107 -16.94 -10.44 11.60
C SER A 107 -17.39 -9.62 10.40
N VAL A 108 -18.67 -9.29 10.37
CA VAL A 108 -19.30 -8.54 9.29
C VAL A 108 -20.05 -7.35 9.86
N ALA A 109 -19.88 -6.20 9.24
CA ALA A 109 -20.68 -5.02 9.47
C ALA A 109 -21.38 -4.60 8.17
N VAL A 110 -22.50 -3.88 8.25
CA VAL A 110 -23.33 -3.53 7.09
C VAL A 110 -23.67 -2.05 7.09
N CYS A 111 -23.79 -1.48 5.88
CA CYS A 111 -24.24 -0.09 5.67
C CYS A 111 -25.01 0.04 4.36
N ASP A 112 -25.88 1.04 4.28
CA ASP A 112 -26.64 1.34 3.05
C ASP A 112 -25.81 2.15 2.02
N THR A 113 -24.66 2.67 2.42
CA THR A 113 -23.77 3.45 1.54
C THR A 113 -22.33 2.97 1.67
N PRO A 114 -21.48 3.14 0.64
CA PRO A 114 -20.13 2.58 0.62
C PRO A 114 -19.20 3.16 1.70
N ALA A 115 -19.46 4.36 2.20
CA ALA A 115 -18.65 5.01 3.24
C ALA A 115 -19.48 5.62 4.37
N GLY A 116 -20.67 5.07 4.63
CA GLY A 116 -21.49 5.45 5.77
C GLY A 116 -20.99 4.83 7.08
N LYS A 117 -21.77 5.05 8.13
CA LYS A 117 -21.54 4.40 9.42
C LYS A 117 -21.98 2.96 9.34
N PHE A 118 -21.04 2.04 9.28
CA PHE A 118 -21.33 0.60 9.31
C PHE A 118 -21.82 0.19 10.70
N GLU A 119 -22.72 -0.75 10.75
CA GLU A 119 -23.24 -1.34 11.97
C GLU A 119 -22.87 -2.83 12.01
N TYR A 120 -22.48 -3.32 13.20
CA TYR A 120 -22.17 -4.75 13.37
C TYR A 120 -23.39 -5.60 13.00
N LEU A 121 -23.18 -6.55 12.08
CA LEU A 121 -24.21 -7.47 11.63
C LEU A 121 -24.12 -8.82 12.36
N GLY A 122 -22.91 -9.37 12.46
CA GLY A 122 -22.68 -10.69 13.05
C GLY A 122 -21.29 -11.24 12.75
N ASP A 123 -21.08 -12.48 13.17
CA ASP A 123 -19.89 -13.26 12.87
C ASP A 123 -20.22 -14.40 11.91
N VAL A 124 -19.27 -14.77 11.04
CA VAL A 124 -19.44 -15.91 10.13
C VAL A 124 -19.66 -17.19 10.95
N HIS A 125 -20.72 -17.93 10.64
CA HIS A 125 -21.19 -19.05 11.44
C HIS A 125 -21.74 -20.20 10.59
N PHE A 126 -21.79 -21.39 11.17
CA PHE A 126 -22.46 -22.55 10.60
C PHE A 126 -23.99 -22.40 10.68
N PRO A 127 -24.76 -23.21 9.92
CA PRO A 127 -26.23 -23.14 9.93
C PRO A 127 -26.85 -23.38 11.31
N ASP A 128 -26.14 -24.04 12.23
CA ASP A 128 -26.57 -24.26 13.61
C ASP A 128 -26.31 -23.06 14.55
N GLY A 129 -25.77 -21.95 13.99
CA GLY A 129 -25.44 -20.74 14.74
C GLY A 129 -24.06 -20.77 15.44
N ARG A 130 -23.30 -21.83 15.32
CA ARG A 130 -21.93 -21.89 15.86
C ARG A 130 -20.98 -21.01 15.05
N VAL A 131 -20.38 -20.03 15.67
CA VAL A 131 -19.40 -19.14 15.05
C VAL A 131 -18.19 -19.94 14.59
N TYR A 132 -17.75 -19.73 13.34
CA TYR A 132 -16.50 -20.29 12.80
C TYR A 132 -15.29 -19.68 13.51
N GLY A 133 -14.31 -20.51 13.87
CA GLY A 133 -13.16 -20.09 14.65
C GLY A 133 -13.40 -20.11 16.17
N SER A 134 -14.60 -20.50 16.64
CA SER A 134 -14.88 -20.67 18.07
C SER A 134 -14.31 -21.95 18.68
N LYS A 135 -13.87 -22.90 17.82
CA LYS A 135 -13.33 -24.19 18.28
C LYS A 135 -11.95 -24.43 17.68
N PRO A 136 -11.00 -25.11 18.40
CA PRO A 136 -9.66 -25.40 17.92
C PRO A 136 -9.59 -26.25 16.63
N GLU A 137 -10.60 -27.03 16.31
CA GLU A 137 -10.70 -27.84 15.08
C GLU A 137 -10.99 -26.99 13.84
N ASP A 138 -11.55 -25.78 13.97
CA ASP A 138 -11.73 -24.84 12.88
C ASP A 138 -10.35 -24.36 12.42
N TRP A 139 -10.18 -24.11 11.11
CA TRP A 139 -8.92 -23.60 10.60
C TRP A 139 -8.71 -22.12 10.97
N PHE A 140 -7.46 -21.72 11.11
CA PHE A 140 -7.14 -20.34 11.47
C PHE A 140 -7.59 -19.37 10.38
N LEU A 141 -8.52 -18.50 10.74
CA LEU A 141 -9.10 -17.48 9.90
C LEU A 141 -8.39 -16.15 10.17
N PHE A 142 -7.93 -15.48 9.08
CA PHE A 142 -7.24 -14.20 9.16
C PHE A 142 -7.37 -13.44 7.85
N ASP A 143 -7.39 -12.09 7.90
CA ASP A 143 -7.41 -11.18 6.76
C ASP A 143 -8.46 -11.56 5.71
N PRO A 144 -9.73 -11.27 5.91
CA PRO A 144 -10.79 -11.68 4.99
C PRO A 144 -10.75 -10.89 3.68
N ALA A 145 -10.91 -11.59 2.55
CA ALA A 145 -11.30 -11.00 1.28
C ALA A 145 -12.62 -11.62 0.82
N VAL A 146 -13.46 -10.86 0.18
CA VAL A 146 -14.80 -11.32 -0.18
C VAL A 146 -15.11 -11.03 -1.65
N LEU A 147 -15.81 -11.99 -2.28
CA LEU A 147 -16.33 -11.89 -3.65
C LEU A 147 -17.82 -12.20 -3.63
N VAL A 148 -18.62 -11.26 -4.13
CA VAL A 148 -19.95 -11.55 -4.64
C VAL A 148 -19.79 -11.76 -6.14
N ASP A 149 -19.95 -13.00 -6.59
CA ASP A 149 -19.71 -13.39 -7.98
C ASP A 149 -20.88 -13.00 -8.89
N ASP A 150 -20.69 -13.08 -10.19
CA ASP A 150 -21.68 -12.68 -11.20
C ASP A 150 -23.00 -13.47 -11.11
N ASP A 151 -22.96 -14.68 -10.55
CA ASP A 151 -24.14 -15.52 -10.29
C ASP A 151 -24.81 -15.27 -8.93
N GLY A 152 -24.29 -14.30 -8.15
CA GLY A 152 -24.78 -13.91 -6.84
C GLY A 152 -24.28 -14.75 -5.67
N ARG A 153 -23.44 -15.77 -5.91
CA ARG A 153 -22.80 -16.53 -4.83
C ARG A 153 -21.74 -15.69 -4.12
N VAL A 154 -21.59 -15.94 -2.83
CA VAL A 154 -20.66 -15.20 -1.97
C VAL A 154 -19.55 -16.11 -1.54
N TYR A 155 -18.31 -15.67 -1.74
CA TYR A 155 -17.11 -16.42 -1.37
C TYR A 155 -16.22 -15.58 -0.44
N LEU A 156 -15.91 -16.15 0.72
CA LEU A 156 -15.00 -15.57 1.70
C LEU A 156 -13.65 -16.30 1.63
N TYR A 157 -12.58 -15.57 1.29
CA TYR A 157 -11.20 -16.06 1.20
C TYR A 157 -10.45 -15.62 2.45
N VAL A 158 -9.89 -16.56 3.19
CA VAL A 158 -9.29 -16.32 4.51
C VAL A 158 -8.16 -17.30 4.80
N GLY A 159 -7.38 -17.01 5.80
CA GLY A 159 -6.39 -17.94 6.33
C GLY A 159 -5.00 -17.36 6.44
N SER A 160 -4.07 -18.17 6.91
CA SER A 160 -2.66 -17.82 7.03
C SER A 160 -1.76 -19.00 6.66
N GLY A 161 -0.66 -18.72 6.02
CA GLY A 161 0.45 -19.65 5.79
C GLY A 161 1.56 -19.53 6.83
N GLN A 162 1.43 -18.58 7.77
CA GLN A 162 2.46 -18.30 8.78
C GLN A 162 2.41 -19.25 9.96
N PRO A 163 3.46 -20.05 10.22
CA PRO A 163 3.51 -20.87 11.44
C PRO A 163 3.56 -20.07 12.74
N SER A 164 3.93 -18.79 12.67
CA SER A 164 4.15 -17.91 13.83
C SER A 164 3.03 -16.91 14.12
N ASN A 165 2.07 -16.74 13.22
CA ASN A 165 0.89 -15.95 13.54
C ASN A 165 0.12 -16.72 14.61
N GLY A 166 0.07 -16.17 15.82
CA GLY A 166 -0.54 -16.80 16.98
C GLY A 166 -1.86 -17.46 16.60
N ASN A 167 -1.80 -18.73 16.26
CA ASN A 167 -2.92 -19.52 15.75
C ASN A 167 -3.99 -19.79 16.83
N PHE A 168 -3.81 -19.25 18.02
CA PHE A 168 -4.73 -19.39 19.17
C PHE A 168 -5.26 -20.82 19.36
N GLY A 169 -4.43 -21.83 19.02
CA GLY A 169 -4.77 -23.25 19.07
C GLY A 169 -5.38 -23.82 17.79
N HIS A 170 -5.64 -23.00 16.79
CA HIS A 170 -6.18 -23.43 15.48
C HIS A 170 -5.10 -24.00 14.56
N LYS A 171 -5.53 -24.83 13.60
CA LYS A 171 -4.65 -25.33 12.55
C LYS A 171 -4.45 -24.28 11.47
N ILE A 172 -3.19 -24.01 11.10
CA ILE A 172 -2.83 -23.21 9.95
C ILE A 172 -2.86 -24.10 8.71
N GLN A 173 -3.79 -23.81 7.77
CA GLN A 173 -3.98 -24.59 6.55
C GLN A 173 -3.52 -23.88 5.28
N GLY A 174 -3.13 -22.61 5.39
CA GLY A 174 -2.90 -21.73 4.26
C GLY A 174 -4.16 -20.92 3.93
N LEU A 175 -4.30 -20.57 2.66
CA LEU A 175 -5.50 -19.91 2.16
C LEU A 175 -6.59 -20.94 1.89
N PHE A 176 -7.77 -20.65 2.36
CA PHE A 176 -8.99 -21.41 2.06
C PHE A 176 -10.16 -20.49 1.72
N VAL A 177 -11.17 -21.04 1.08
CA VAL A 177 -12.39 -20.35 0.73
C VAL A 177 -13.57 -20.99 1.46
N ILE A 178 -14.52 -20.15 1.86
CA ILE A 178 -15.81 -20.52 2.46
C ILE A 178 -16.89 -19.92 1.56
N GLU A 179 -17.83 -20.72 1.10
CA GLU A 179 -19.04 -20.21 0.45
C GLU A 179 -20.04 -19.78 1.53
N LEU A 180 -20.58 -18.57 1.39
CA LEU A 180 -21.57 -18.00 2.31
C LEU A 180 -22.94 -17.87 1.63
N ASP A 181 -24.01 -17.93 2.44
CA ASP A 181 -25.35 -17.58 1.98
C ASP A 181 -25.44 -16.06 1.70
N SER A 182 -26.48 -15.67 1.03
CA SER A 182 -26.82 -14.28 0.70
C SER A 182 -26.97 -13.35 1.92
N ASP A 183 -27.09 -13.91 3.13
CA ASP A 183 -27.06 -13.16 4.39
C ASP A 183 -25.67 -12.68 4.80
N MET A 184 -24.60 -13.09 4.06
CA MET A 184 -23.18 -12.76 4.27
C MET A 184 -22.57 -13.38 5.53
N LEU A 185 -23.28 -14.23 6.25
CA LEU A 185 -22.87 -14.80 7.54
C LEU A 185 -22.88 -16.33 7.57
N THR A 186 -23.93 -16.93 6.98
CA THR A 186 -24.15 -18.37 7.10
C THR A 186 -23.29 -19.16 6.12
N ILE A 187 -22.51 -20.10 6.62
CA ILE A 187 -21.63 -20.97 5.82
C ILE A 187 -22.46 -21.98 5.03
N ILE A 188 -22.16 -22.10 3.74
CA ILE A 188 -22.71 -23.14 2.86
C ILE A 188 -21.60 -24.16 2.56
N GLY A 189 -21.81 -25.42 2.96
CA GLY A 189 -20.86 -26.50 2.68
C GLY A 189 -19.61 -26.47 3.57
N GLU A 190 -18.54 -27.06 3.07
CA GLU A 190 -17.27 -27.20 3.81
C GLU A 190 -16.20 -26.25 3.25
N PRO A 191 -15.34 -25.65 4.11
CA PRO A 191 -14.21 -24.86 3.67
C PRO A 191 -13.26 -25.64 2.75
N THR A 192 -12.77 -25.01 1.70
CA THR A 192 -11.89 -25.63 0.69
C THR A 192 -10.52 -24.96 0.66
N ILE A 193 -9.44 -25.72 0.79
CA ILE A 193 -8.06 -25.19 0.70
C ILE A 193 -7.75 -24.83 -0.75
N LEU A 194 -7.31 -23.59 -0.96
CA LEU A 194 -6.87 -23.08 -2.27
C LEU A 194 -5.35 -23.10 -2.43
N LEU A 195 -4.63 -22.56 -1.46
CA LEU A 195 -3.18 -22.52 -1.39
C LEU A 195 -2.74 -23.07 -0.03
N PRO A 196 -2.26 -24.32 0.04
CA PRO A 196 -1.91 -24.95 1.30
C PRO A 196 -0.72 -24.25 1.99
N ALA A 197 -0.69 -24.32 3.32
CA ALA A 197 0.44 -23.87 4.15
C ALA A 197 1.64 -24.83 4.01
N ASP A 198 2.24 -24.84 2.83
CA ASP A 198 3.48 -25.58 2.56
C ASP A 198 4.66 -24.62 2.74
N PHE A 199 5.15 -24.48 3.97
CA PHE A 199 6.30 -23.62 4.23
C PHE A 199 7.55 -24.13 3.55
N ASN A 200 7.75 -23.71 2.31
CA ASN A 200 8.96 -23.93 1.55
C ASN A 200 9.61 -22.59 1.21
N PRO A 201 10.73 -22.20 1.86
CA PRO A 201 11.37 -20.90 1.62
C PRO A 201 11.88 -20.71 0.18
N LYS A 202 11.81 -21.74 -0.67
CA LYS A 202 12.18 -21.68 -2.10
C LYS A 202 10.98 -21.48 -3.03
N LYS A 203 9.76 -21.46 -2.49
CA LYS A 203 8.53 -21.25 -3.25
C LYS A 203 7.81 -19.99 -2.74
N PRO A 204 7.19 -19.21 -3.62
CA PRO A 204 6.35 -18.08 -3.23
C PRO A 204 5.00 -18.58 -2.70
N ASN A 205 5.01 -19.22 -1.52
CA ASN A 205 3.82 -19.72 -0.86
C ASN A 205 2.99 -18.57 -0.29
N TYR A 206 1.70 -18.81 -0.13
CA TYR A 206 0.79 -17.88 0.53
C TYR A 206 1.25 -17.57 1.96
N TRP A 207 1.19 -16.28 2.32
CA TRP A 207 1.51 -15.84 3.67
C TRP A 207 0.25 -15.41 4.45
N GLU A 208 -0.45 -14.36 3.99
CA GLU A 208 -1.68 -13.79 4.57
C GLU A 208 -2.32 -12.86 3.54
N GLY A 209 -3.36 -12.10 3.91
CA GLY A 209 -3.85 -10.94 3.16
C GLY A 209 -4.25 -11.22 1.72
N PRO A 210 -5.25 -12.09 1.47
CA PRO A 210 -5.73 -12.31 0.11
C PRO A 210 -6.54 -11.12 -0.39
N SER A 211 -6.55 -10.91 -1.70
CA SER A 211 -7.49 -10.06 -2.42
C SER A 211 -7.95 -10.78 -3.66
N ILE A 212 -9.24 -10.76 -3.97
CA ILE A 212 -9.85 -11.53 -5.05
C ILE A 212 -10.56 -10.63 -6.06
N ARG A 213 -10.40 -10.93 -7.36
CA ARG A 213 -11.16 -10.29 -8.44
C ARG A 213 -11.57 -11.31 -9.49
N HIS A 214 -12.81 -11.21 -9.96
CA HIS A 214 -13.28 -11.91 -11.15
C HIS A 214 -13.16 -10.96 -12.36
N ILE A 215 -12.37 -11.35 -13.36
CA ILE A 215 -12.05 -10.51 -14.53
C ILE A 215 -12.19 -11.36 -15.80
N GLY A 216 -13.26 -11.17 -16.52
CA GLY A 216 -13.59 -11.99 -17.70
C GLY A 216 -13.80 -13.45 -17.31
N GLN A 217 -12.96 -14.35 -17.80
CA GLN A 217 -13.04 -15.78 -17.44
C GLN A 217 -12.13 -16.18 -16.27
N TRP A 218 -11.36 -15.23 -15.69
CA TRP A 218 -10.33 -15.52 -14.72
C TRP A 218 -10.65 -14.96 -13.34
N TYR A 219 -10.37 -15.75 -12.32
CA TYR A 219 -10.31 -15.31 -10.94
C TYR A 219 -8.85 -15.01 -10.59
N TYR A 220 -8.57 -13.79 -10.14
CA TYR A 220 -7.24 -13.33 -9.72
C TYR A 220 -7.19 -13.25 -8.22
N LEU A 221 -6.31 -14.02 -7.64
CA LEU A 221 -6.02 -13.99 -6.22
C LEU A 221 -4.67 -13.32 -6.02
N VAL A 222 -4.67 -12.14 -5.40
CA VAL A 222 -3.47 -11.38 -5.04
C VAL A 222 -3.14 -11.63 -3.59
N TYR A 223 -1.88 -11.79 -3.25
CA TYR A 223 -1.44 -12.06 -1.88
C TYR A 223 0.05 -11.80 -1.70
N PRO A 224 0.54 -11.42 -0.49
CA PRO A 224 1.95 -11.47 -0.16
C PRO A 224 2.41 -12.92 -0.01
N ALA A 225 3.58 -13.23 -0.56
CA ALA A 225 4.19 -14.54 -0.40
C ALA A 225 5.00 -14.64 0.91
N THR A 226 5.46 -15.85 1.22
CA THR A 226 6.19 -16.17 2.46
C THR A 226 7.51 -15.42 2.64
N ASP A 227 8.06 -14.84 1.60
CA ASP A 227 9.24 -13.98 1.68
C ASP A 227 8.91 -12.51 2.03
N MET A 228 7.62 -12.16 2.08
CA MET A 228 7.08 -10.83 2.41
C MET A 228 7.68 -9.69 1.57
N THR A 229 8.25 -10.00 0.41
CA THR A 229 8.97 -9.01 -0.40
C THR A 229 8.08 -8.24 -1.37
N GLY A 230 6.80 -8.63 -1.49
CA GLY A 230 5.84 -7.98 -2.35
C GLY A 230 4.60 -8.83 -2.61
N LEU A 231 3.72 -8.31 -3.45
CA LEU A 231 2.47 -8.93 -3.87
C LEU A 231 2.70 -9.90 -5.02
N ASN A 232 2.18 -11.10 -4.87
CA ASN A 232 2.13 -12.16 -5.88
C ASN A 232 0.69 -12.38 -6.31
N TYR A 233 0.49 -13.16 -7.37
CA TYR A 233 -0.86 -13.55 -7.78
C TYR A 233 -0.93 -14.99 -8.25
N ALA A 234 -2.12 -15.56 -8.08
CA ALA A 234 -2.52 -16.82 -8.67
C ALA A 234 -3.80 -16.61 -9.50
N MET A 235 -4.01 -17.45 -10.49
CA MET A 235 -5.18 -17.42 -11.36
C MET A 235 -5.89 -18.75 -11.38
N SER A 236 -7.22 -18.72 -11.53
CA SER A 236 -8.07 -19.88 -11.76
C SER A 236 -9.22 -19.55 -12.71
N LEU A 237 -9.86 -20.58 -13.26
CA LEU A 237 -11.16 -20.50 -13.98
C LEU A 237 -12.36 -20.68 -13.03
N PHE A 238 -12.11 -20.96 -11.75
CA PHE A 238 -13.11 -21.21 -10.74
C PHE A 238 -12.85 -20.38 -9.49
N PRO A 239 -13.87 -19.92 -8.76
CA PRO A 239 -13.68 -19.14 -7.54
C PRO A 239 -13.15 -19.98 -6.37
N ASP A 240 -13.41 -21.28 -6.37
CA ASP A 240 -13.24 -22.19 -5.23
C ASP A 240 -12.17 -23.26 -5.40
N LYS A 241 -11.40 -23.25 -6.50
CA LYS A 241 -10.39 -24.28 -6.78
C LYS A 241 -9.44 -23.89 -7.91
N GLY A 242 -8.36 -24.68 -8.06
CA GLY A 242 -7.50 -24.67 -9.25
C GLY A 242 -6.64 -23.43 -9.41
N PHE A 243 -6.38 -22.66 -8.36
CA PHE A 243 -5.48 -21.50 -8.41
C PHE A 243 -4.04 -21.92 -8.65
N ILE A 244 -3.43 -21.33 -9.65
CA ILE A 244 -2.03 -21.56 -10.06
C ILE A 244 -1.27 -20.25 -9.93
N HIS A 245 -0.19 -20.26 -9.14
CA HIS A 245 0.73 -19.13 -9.01
C HIS A 245 1.29 -18.71 -10.36
N LYS A 246 1.31 -17.40 -10.63
CA LYS A 246 1.73 -16.79 -11.91
C LYS A 246 2.94 -15.87 -11.78
N GLY A 247 3.24 -15.37 -10.60
CA GLY A 247 4.38 -14.48 -10.38
C GLY A 247 4.08 -13.32 -9.44
N SER A 248 5.04 -12.39 -9.37
CA SER A 248 4.91 -11.16 -8.60
C SER A 248 4.27 -10.06 -9.45
N ILE A 249 3.46 -9.22 -8.80
CA ILE A 249 2.85 -8.03 -9.43
C ILE A 249 3.60 -6.77 -9.04
N HIS A 250 3.90 -6.60 -7.75
CA HIS A 250 4.47 -5.37 -7.21
C HIS A 250 5.30 -5.66 -5.95
N SER A 251 6.26 -4.79 -5.68
CA SER A 251 7.00 -4.72 -4.42
C SER A 251 7.36 -3.27 -4.14
N SER A 252 6.96 -2.73 -3.01
CA SER A 252 7.32 -1.36 -2.62
C SER A 252 8.84 -1.14 -2.49
N SER A 253 9.62 -2.23 -2.48
CA SER A 253 11.09 -2.25 -2.47
C SER A 253 11.72 -2.65 -3.80
N ASP A 254 10.94 -2.84 -4.86
CA ASP A 254 11.36 -3.36 -6.18
C ASP A 254 12.08 -4.73 -6.12
N ILE A 255 11.95 -5.49 -5.03
CA ILE A 255 12.57 -6.82 -4.91
C ILE A 255 11.91 -7.78 -5.90
N GLY A 256 12.72 -8.49 -6.69
CA GLY A 256 12.27 -9.34 -7.80
C GLY A 256 12.33 -8.66 -9.16
N LEU A 257 12.08 -7.35 -9.23
CA LEU A 257 12.09 -6.60 -10.48
C LEU A 257 13.49 -6.58 -11.11
N ASN A 258 13.60 -7.01 -12.37
CA ASN A 258 14.88 -7.09 -13.10
C ASN A 258 16.00 -7.83 -12.32
N GLY A 259 15.62 -8.83 -11.49
CA GLY A 259 16.55 -9.61 -10.69
C GLY A 259 17.07 -8.88 -9.43
N ARG A 260 16.46 -7.77 -9.04
CA ARG A 260 16.80 -7.06 -7.78
C ARG A 260 16.56 -8.00 -6.58
N LYS A 261 17.55 -8.10 -5.72
CA LYS A 261 17.52 -8.94 -4.52
C LYS A 261 17.30 -8.09 -3.27
N LEU A 262 16.95 -8.75 -2.18
CA LEU A 262 16.76 -8.13 -0.85
C LEU A 262 17.92 -7.19 -0.46
N MET A 263 19.17 -7.65 -0.62
CA MET A 263 20.37 -6.86 -0.27
C MET A 263 20.62 -5.66 -1.21
N ASN A 264 19.81 -5.47 -2.23
CA ASN A 264 19.85 -4.32 -3.13
C ASN A 264 18.45 -3.70 -3.31
N ALA A 265 17.58 -3.86 -2.32
CA ALA A 265 16.25 -3.28 -2.32
C ALA A 265 16.31 -1.76 -2.59
N ALA A 266 15.36 -1.25 -3.38
CA ALA A 266 15.29 0.17 -3.70
C ALA A 266 14.79 1.00 -2.52
N TYR A 267 13.97 0.41 -1.67
CA TYR A 267 13.31 1.06 -0.54
C TYR A 267 13.39 0.14 0.70
N PRO A 268 13.34 0.68 1.93
CA PRO A 268 13.30 -0.14 3.15
C PRO A 268 12.14 -1.14 3.13
N MET A 269 12.48 -2.41 3.35
CA MET A 269 11.50 -3.49 3.29
C MET A 269 10.46 -3.39 4.41
N GLY A 270 9.21 -3.63 4.09
CA GLY A 270 8.07 -3.83 4.98
C GLY A 270 7.26 -5.05 4.55
N ASN A 271 6.16 -5.32 5.23
CA ASN A 271 5.14 -6.23 4.72
C ASN A 271 4.42 -5.59 3.52
N SER A 272 3.66 -6.39 2.79
CA SER A 272 2.83 -5.96 1.66
C SER A 272 1.45 -6.57 1.80
N HIS A 273 0.42 -5.83 1.48
CA HIS A 273 -0.96 -6.30 1.33
C HIS A 273 -1.74 -5.26 0.54
N GLY A 274 -2.62 -5.72 -0.35
CA GLY A 274 -3.48 -4.86 -1.14
C GLY A 274 -4.13 -5.59 -2.30
N GLY A 275 -4.91 -4.86 -3.09
CA GLY A 275 -5.75 -5.41 -4.14
C GLY A 275 -5.66 -4.66 -5.47
N MET A 276 -6.44 -5.13 -6.45
CA MET A 276 -6.49 -4.54 -7.79
C MET A 276 -7.86 -3.90 -8.04
N VAL A 277 -7.87 -2.83 -8.85
CA VAL A 277 -9.11 -2.23 -9.36
C VAL A 277 -8.92 -1.71 -10.79
N CYS A 278 -9.98 -1.80 -11.58
CA CYS A 278 -10.05 -1.17 -12.90
C CYS A 278 -10.76 0.18 -12.79
N ILE A 279 -10.08 1.25 -13.19
CA ILE A 279 -10.63 2.60 -13.17
C ILE A 279 -10.59 3.12 -14.61
N LYS A 280 -11.75 3.33 -15.22
CA LYS A 280 -11.86 3.78 -16.63
C LYS A 280 -11.03 2.98 -17.63
N GLY A 281 -11.01 1.65 -17.45
CA GLY A 281 -10.28 0.74 -18.33
C GLY A 281 -8.80 0.59 -18.05
N GLN A 282 -8.24 1.32 -17.09
CA GLN A 282 -6.89 1.16 -16.61
C GLN A 282 -6.88 0.37 -15.30
N TRP A 283 -6.09 -0.70 -15.24
CA TRP A 283 -5.88 -1.49 -14.03
C TRP A 283 -4.78 -0.90 -13.16
N TYR A 284 -4.99 -0.96 -11.86
CA TYR A 284 -4.03 -0.55 -10.83
C TYR A 284 -3.89 -1.65 -9.79
N ILE A 285 -2.68 -1.78 -9.23
CA ILE A 285 -2.38 -2.52 -8.02
C ILE A 285 -2.19 -1.52 -6.88
N PHE A 286 -2.86 -1.76 -5.77
CA PHE A 286 -2.71 -1.01 -4.54
C PHE A 286 -1.89 -1.85 -3.57
N ASP A 287 -0.99 -1.21 -2.85
CA ASP A 287 -0.10 -1.81 -1.86
C ASP A 287 0.22 -0.73 -0.81
N HIS A 288 1.10 -1.02 0.10
CA HIS A 288 1.61 -0.03 1.03
C HIS A 288 3.15 -0.09 1.12
N ARG A 289 3.73 0.95 1.69
CA ARG A 289 5.15 1.02 2.01
C ARG A 289 5.33 1.43 3.46
N ARG A 290 6.36 0.89 4.13
CA ARG A 290 6.71 1.36 5.47
C ARG A 290 7.30 2.77 5.43
N THR A 291 7.18 3.49 6.54
CA THR A 291 7.90 4.72 6.82
C THR A 291 9.01 4.47 7.87
N GLY A 292 9.18 5.31 8.88
CA GLY A 292 10.21 5.13 9.91
C GLY A 292 10.06 3.84 10.75
N LYS A 293 8.82 3.41 10.98
CA LYS A 293 8.50 2.14 11.65
C LYS A 293 7.79 1.18 10.70
N THR A 294 7.87 -0.13 10.96
CA THR A 294 7.11 -1.14 10.22
C THR A 294 5.62 -1.06 10.47
N THR A 295 5.23 -0.49 11.60
CA THR A 295 3.85 -0.27 12.05
C THR A 295 3.29 1.10 11.60
N ASN A 296 3.98 1.82 10.72
CA ASN A 296 3.50 3.06 10.12
C ASN A 296 3.64 2.94 8.61
N ARG A 297 2.55 2.56 7.94
CA ARG A 297 2.52 2.16 6.55
C ARG A 297 1.67 3.13 5.73
N GLN A 298 2.28 3.74 4.71
CA GLN A 298 1.61 4.65 3.79
C GLN A 298 1.10 3.90 2.56
N PRO A 299 -0.12 4.19 2.07
CA PRO A 299 -0.68 3.55 0.89
C PRO A 299 0.00 4.04 -0.39
N VAL A 300 0.27 3.10 -1.30
CA VAL A 300 0.82 3.37 -2.63
C VAL A 300 0.03 2.60 -3.69
N ALA A 301 0.09 3.05 -4.93
CA ALA A 301 -0.55 2.37 -6.04
C ALA A 301 0.28 2.50 -7.31
N GLU A 302 0.20 1.50 -8.20
CA GLU A 302 0.90 1.53 -9.49
C GLU A 302 -0.02 1.03 -10.60
N ARG A 303 0.21 1.52 -11.81
CA ARG A 303 -0.50 1.05 -13.01
C ARG A 303 -0.01 -0.33 -13.39
N ILE A 304 -0.92 -1.23 -13.71
CA ILE A 304 -0.62 -2.57 -14.21
C ILE A 304 -1.31 -2.80 -15.55
N GLU A 305 -0.81 -3.76 -16.29
CA GLU A 305 -1.41 -4.22 -17.55
C GLU A 305 -1.75 -5.71 -17.42
N ILE A 306 -3.02 -6.04 -17.68
CA ILE A 306 -3.46 -7.42 -17.86
C ILE A 306 -3.35 -7.75 -19.35
N LYS A 307 -2.46 -8.67 -19.68
CA LYS A 307 -2.21 -9.09 -21.07
C LYS A 307 -3.36 -9.94 -21.60
N LYS A 308 -3.38 -10.17 -22.90
CA LYS A 308 -4.43 -10.98 -23.56
C LYS A 308 -4.55 -12.41 -23.04
N ASP A 309 -3.46 -12.98 -22.55
CA ASP A 309 -3.43 -14.30 -21.91
C ASP A 309 -3.80 -14.28 -20.43
N GLY A 310 -4.18 -13.11 -19.89
CA GLY A 310 -4.49 -12.87 -18.50
C GLY A 310 -3.28 -12.62 -17.60
N SER A 311 -2.04 -12.79 -18.09
CA SER A 311 -0.86 -12.59 -17.25
C SER A 311 -0.59 -11.12 -16.96
N ILE A 312 -0.01 -10.86 -15.78
CA ILE A 312 0.42 -9.54 -15.33
C ILE A 312 1.94 -9.57 -15.13
N SER A 313 2.65 -8.61 -15.74
CA SER A 313 4.07 -8.43 -15.47
C SER A 313 4.27 -7.61 -14.20
N MET A 314 5.31 -7.94 -13.43
CA MET A 314 5.70 -7.15 -12.26
C MET A 314 6.00 -5.70 -12.67
N VAL A 315 5.46 -4.75 -11.92
CA VAL A 315 5.67 -3.31 -12.10
C VAL A 315 6.59 -2.76 -11.01
N GLU A 316 7.27 -1.67 -11.32
CA GLU A 316 8.16 -0.98 -10.39
C GLU A 316 7.39 -0.02 -9.47
N SER A 317 7.95 0.27 -8.31
CA SER A 317 7.50 1.36 -7.44
C SER A 317 7.95 2.70 -8.01
N THR A 318 7.02 3.64 -8.14
CA THR A 318 7.27 4.96 -8.69
C THR A 318 6.77 6.08 -7.78
N SER A 319 7.22 7.30 -8.03
CA SER A 319 6.61 8.49 -7.45
C SER A 319 5.30 8.86 -8.17
N CYS A 320 5.04 8.31 -9.36
CA CYS A 320 3.88 8.67 -10.18
C CYS A 320 2.55 8.17 -9.58
N GLY A 321 2.54 6.96 -9.03
CA GLY A 321 1.31 6.41 -8.44
C GLY A 321 0.14 6.35 -9.43
N LEU A 322 -0.96 6.96 -9.05
CA LEU A 322 -2.19 7.03 -9.87
C LEU A 322 -2.14 8.10 -10.98
N ASN A 323 -1.05 8.88 -11.06
CA ASN A 323 -0.90 9.91 -12.10
C ASN A 323 -0.84 9.28 -13.50
N ASP A 324 -1.39 9.98 -14.49
CA ASP A 324 -1.34 9.52 -15.88
C ASP A 324 0.02 9.86 -16.51
N GLY A 325 1.00 8.97 -16.31
CA GLY A 325 2.35 9.11 -16.82
C GLY A 325 3.31 9.85 -15.87
N ALA A 326 4.36 10.45 -16.44
CA ALA A 326 5.38 11.16 -15.68
C ALA A 326 4.82 12.41 -15.01
N LEU A 327 5.35 12.73 -13.83
CA LEU A 327 5.05 13.97 -13.12
C LEU A 327 5.60 15.18 -13.89
N HIS A 328 5.02 16.36 -13.67
CA HIS A 328 5.46 17.58 -14.34
C HIS A 328 6.91 17.92 -13.97
N GLY A 329 7.73 18.32 -14.92
CA GLY A 329 9.10 18.78 -14.69
C GLY A 329 9.20 20.23 -14.20
N ILE A 330 8.05 20.87 -13.92
CA ILE A 330 7.95 22.21 -13.35
C ILE A 330 7.00 22.13 -12.14
N GLY A 331 7.47 22.56 -10.97
CA GLY A 331 6.69 22.55 -9.73
C GLY A 331 7.52 22.20 -8.50
N THR A 332 6.91 22.38 -7.33
CA THR A 332 7.46 22.00 -6.04
C THR A 332 6.87 20.65 -5.62
N TYR A 333 7.72 19.75 -5.19
CA TYR A 333 7.40 18.41 -4.79
C TYR A 333 7.87 18.12 -3.37
N PRO A 334 7.04 17.55 -2.51
CA PRO A 334 7.49 17.13 -1.19
C PRO A 334 8.48 15.96 -1.31
N ALA A 335 9.47 15.95 -0.43
CA ALA A 335 10.50 14.90 -0.47
C ALA A 335 9.95 13.49 -0.27
N TYR A 336 8.87 13.36 0.47
CA TYR A 336 8.27 12.06 0.82
C TYR A 336 7.70 11.28 -0.37
N ILE A 337 7.58 11.87 -1.58
CA ILE A 337 7.17 11.11 -2.78
C ILE A 337 8.28 10.18 -3.30
N ALA A 338 9.42 10.10 -2.62
CA ALA A 338 10.52 9.23 -2.99
C ALA A 338 10.06 7.76 -3.03
N CYS A 339 10.40 7.08 -4.13
CA CYS A 339 10.21 5.65 -4.32
C CYS A 339 11.51 4.83 -4.16
N CYS A 340 12.63 5.49 -3.91
CA CYS A 340 13.91 4.87 -3.63
C CYS A 340 14.57 5.54 -2.42
N LEU A 341 14.84 4.77 -1.37
CA LEU A 341 15.52 5.21 -0.15
C LEU A 341 16.59 4.19 0.22
N LYS A 342 17.85 4.48 -0.12
CA LYS A 342 18.96 3.55 0.13
C LYS A 342 19.97 4.12 1.11
N GLY A 343 20.20 3.40 2.20
CA GLY A 343 21.26 3.66 3.14
C GLY A 343 22.56 2.97 2.72
N LYS A 344 23.72 3.55 3.07
CA LYS A 344 25.00 2.88 2.91
C LYS A 344 25.28 2.01 4.12
N SER A 345 25.54 0.72 3.93
CA SER A 345 25.97 -0.18 5.00
C SER A 345 27.45 0.01 5.35
N VAL A 346 27.83 -0.43 6.56
CA VAL A 346 29.23 -0.35 7.06
C VAL A 346 30.18 -1.18 6.19
N PHE A 347 29.68 -2.25 5.55
CA PHE A 347 30.46 -3.17 4.70
C PHE A 347 30.24 -2.96 3.19
N GLY A 348 29.64 -1.83 2.79
CA GLY A 348 29.34 -1.58 1.37
C GLY A 348 28.08 -2.29 0.86
N LEU A 349 27.47 -3.16 1.64
CA LEU A 349 26.17 -3.78 1.35
C LEU A 349 25.05 -2.86 1.85
N HIS A 350 23.94 -2.81 1.10
CA HIS A 350 22.74 -2.12 1.55
C HIS A 350 22.05 -2.94 2.63
N ASN A 351 21.69 -2.32 3.76
CA ASN A 351 20.80 -2.93 4.73
C ASN A 351 19.37 -2.53 4.43
N PRO A 352 18.50 -3.46 3.98
CA PRO A 352 17.12 -3.15 3.61
C PRO A 352 16.25 -2.73 4.80
N MET A 353 16.76 -2.85 6.03
CA MET A 353 16.07 -2.44 7.26
C MET A 353 16.58 -1.11 7.82
N SER A 354 17.67 -0.57 7.26
CA SER A 354 18.25 0.71 7.66
C SER A 354 18.38 1.63 6.45
N GLY A 355 18.16 2.90 6.65
CA GLY A 355 18.32 3.87 5.59
C GLY A 355 17.75 5.21 5.97
N PRO A 356 17.62 6.13 5.02
CA PRO A 356 16.71 7.24 5.15
C PRO A 356 15.28 6.71 5.30
N PHE A 357 14.47 7.39 6.11
CA PHE A 357 13.07 7.06 6.30
C PHE A 357 12.20 8.28 6.14
N ILE A 358 10.97 8.07 5.65
CA ILE A 358 9.92 9.07 5.72
C ILE A 358 9.42 9.13 7.16
N THR A 359 9.20 10.34 7.66
CA THR A 359 8.61 10.62 8.97
C THR A 359 7.81 11.91 8.88
N GLN A 360 7.08 12.25 9.92
CA GLN A 360 6.37 13.53 10.04
C GLN A 360 6.79 14.24 11.34
N ASP A 361 6.59 15.54 11.39
CA ASP A 361 6.71 16.33 12.60
C ASP A 361 5.38 16.32 13.37
N GLY A 362 5.45 16.13 14.68
CA GLY A 362 4.25 16.09 15.52
C GLY A 362 3.66 14.69 15.76
N PRO A 363 2.53 14.63 16.44
CA PRO A 363 1.84 13.39 16.78
C PRO A 363 1.10 12.79 15.58
N ASP A 364 0.41 11.69 15.84
CA ASP A 364 -0.61 11.17 14.95
C ASP A 364 -1.68 12.22 14.67
N TYR A 365 -2.18 12.22 13.44
CA TYR A 365 -3.13 13.22 13.00
C TYR A 365 -4.36 12.53 12.40
N GLU A 366 -5.51 12.84 12.95
CA GLU A 366 -6.78 12.49 12.34
C GLU A 366 -7.53 13.78 12.00
N PRO A 367 -8.09 13.91 10.79
CA PRO A 367 -8.95 15.03 10.45
C PRO A 367 -10.09 15.12 11.45
N ASN A 368 -10.32 16.29 11.98
CA ASN A 368 -11.33 16.51 13.03
C ASN A 368 -12.71 16.06 12.55
N GLU A 369 -13.38 15.21 13.31
CA GLU A 369 -14.81 14.87 13.15
C GLU A 369 -15.74 16.10 13.25
N ARG A 370 -15.19 17.29 13.54
CA ARG A 370 -15.94 18.53 13.78
C ARG A 370 -16.54 19.18 12.55
N THR A 371 -16.10 18.80 11.37
CA THR A 371 -16.75 19.20 10.13
C THR A 371 -17.60 18.05 9.66
N ASP A 372 -18.89 18.24 9.53
CA ASP A 372 -19.87 17.25 9.09
C ASP A 372 -19.45 16.57 7.78
N GLY A 373 -18.45 15.69 7.86
CA GLY A 373 -18.16 14.64 6.92
C GLY A 373 -17.30 14.96 5.70
N ILE A 374 -16.75 16.16 5.48
CA ILE A 374 -15.87 16.38 4.31
C ILE A 374 -14.68 17.25 4.69
N VAL A 375 -13.54 16.64 4.93
CA VAL A 375 -12.27 17.37 4.98
C VAL A 375 -11.71 17.40 3.56
N ASN A 376 -11.63 18.60 3.00
CA ASN A 376 -10.86 18.78 1.77
C ASN A 376 -9.37 18.83 2.16
N VAL A 377 -8.60 17.84 1.71
CA VAL A 377 -7.16 17.69 1.98
C VAL A 377 -6.36 18.99 1.73
N ASP A 378 -6.85 19.86 0.85
CA ASP A 378 -6.21 21.15 0.53
C ASP A 378 -6.38 22.22 1.57
N THR A 379 -7.31 22.07 2.49
CA THR A 379 -7.64 23.08 3.50
C THR A 379 -7.13 22.75 4.89
N GLU A 380 -6.49 21.59 5.06
CA GLU A 380 -5.87 21.18 6.32
C GLU A 380 -4.56 21.96 6.57
N THR A 381 -4.66 23.07 7.29
CA THR A 381 -3.52 23.94 7.62
C THR A 381 -2.70 23.41 8.80
N ASP A 382 -3.25 22.54 9.63
CA ASP A 382 -2.65 22.04 10.86
C ASP A 382 -2.07 20.61 10.71
N ALA A 383 -2.13 20.04 9.50
CA ALA A 383 -1.59 18.73 9.21
C ALA A 383 -0.06 18.70 9.35
N PRO A 384 0.51 17.61 9.93
CA PRO A 384 1.95 17.51 10.10
C PRO A 384 2.68 17.50 8.77
N GLU A 385 3.83 18.18 8.71
CA GLU A 385 4.71 18.12 7.56
C GLU A 385 5.50 16.80 7.56
N ALA A 386 5.47 16.09 6.43
CA ALA A 386 6.27 14.90 6.22
C ALA A 386 7.59 15.22 5.52
N LYS A 387 8.66 14.51 5.94
CA LYS A 387 10.01 14.70 5.45
C LYS A 387 10.78 13.37 5.37
N ILE A 388 11.93 13.39 4.72
CA ILE A 388 12.87 12.27 4.76
C ILE A 388 13.99 12.60 5.74
N CYS A 389 14.14 11.77 6.78
CA CYS A 389 15.19 11.90 7.79
C CYS A 389 16.29 10.84 7.64
N GLY A 390 17.40 11.03 8.39
CA GLY A 390 18.47 10.04 8.45
C GLY A 390 19.32 9.92 7.18
N ILE A 391 19.32 10.92 6.31
CA ILE A 391 20.14 10.93 5.09
C ILE A 391 21.59 11.21 5.47
N LYS A 392 22.45 10.19 5.43
CA LYS A 392 23.88 10.25 5.75
C LYS A 392 24.75 10.14 4.49
N ASN A 393 26.06 10.33 4.64
CA ASN A 393 27.00 10.24 3.53
C ASN A 393 26.86 8.93 2.72
N GLY A 394 26.61 9.08 1.41
CA GLY A 394 26.41 7.99 0.47
C GLY A 394 24.98 7.48 0.37
N CYS A 395 24.03 7.96 1.20
CA CYS A 395 22.61 7.67 1.04
C CYS A 395 22.06 8.22 -0.27
N ILE A 396 21.07 7.53 -0.82
CA ILE A 396 20.40 7.86 -2.08
C ILE A 396 18.91 8.01 -1.81
N VAL A 397 18.34 9.09 -2.35
CA VAL A 397 16.89 9.35 -2.43
C VAL A 397 16.52 9.43 -3.90
N GLY A 398 15.56 8.64 -4.35
CA GLY A 398 15.22 8.57 -5.78
C GLY A 398 13.73 8.77 -6.04
N TYR A 399 13.45 9.40 -7.17
CA TYR A 399 12.13 9.77 -7.66
C TYR A 399 11.94 9.28 -9.10
N LYS A 400 10.82 8.69 -9.42
CA LYS A 400 10.49 8.16 -10.75
C LYS A 400 9.02 8.47 -11.07
N TYR A 401 8.67 9.15 -12.14
CA TYR A 401 9.43 9.81 -13.22
C TYR A 401 8.94 11.24 -13.41
N PHE A 402 9.74 12.09 -14.05
CA PHE A 402 9.37 13.47 -14.40
C PHE A 402 9.52 13.73 -15.91
N ASP A 403 8.62 14.56 -16.46
CA ASP A 403 8.82 15.17 -17.79
C ASP A 403 9.71 16.41 -17.66
N LEU A 404 11.00 16.24 -17.85
CA LEU A 404 12.01 17.29 -17.70
C LEU A 404 12.24 18.14 -18.97
N THR A 405 11.39 18.02 -20.01
CA THR A 405 11.59 18.72 -21.29
C THR A 405 11.69 20.22 -21.16
N LYS A 406 11.08 20.82 -20.15
CA LYS A 406 11.09 22.27 -19.87
C LYS A 406 11.91 22.66 -18.65
N THR A 407 12.47 21.70 -17.90
CA THR A 407 13.20 21.94 -16.68
C THR A 407 14.60 22.45 -16.96
N LYS A 408 15.03 23.49 -16.26
CA LYS A 408 16.37 24.08 -16.39
C LYS A 408 17.14 24.09 -15.07
N HIS A 409 16.45 24.07 -13.95
CA HIS A 409 17.00 24.16 -12.61
C HIS A 409 16.32 23.22 -11.65
N ILE A 410 17.03 22.86 -10.61
CA ILE A 410 16.49 22.17 -9.43
C ILE A 410 16.96 22.90 -8.18
N SER A 411 16.05 23.16 -7.25
CA SER A 411 16.38 23.57 -5.89
C SER A 411 15.89 22.51 -4.89
N ILE A 412 16.54 22.45 -3.74
CA ILE A 412 16.17 21.56 -2.64
C ILE A 412 16.07 22.35 -1.34
N THR A 413 15.16 21.92 -0.46
CA THR A 413 15.06 22.44 0.91
C THR A 413 15.45 21.33 1.89
N THR A 414 16.41 21.64 2.77
CA THR A 414 16.98 20.67 3.71
C THR A 414 17.18 21.29 5.08
N HIS A 415 17.22 20.44 6.12
CA HIS A 415 17.75 20.81 7.42
C HIS A 415 19.06 20.07 7.69
N GLY A 416 20.01 20.76 8.30
CA GLY A 416 21.30 20.20 8.72
C GLY A 416 22.29 19.96 7.56
N GLY A 417 23.40 19.33 7.93
CA GLY A 417 24.42 18.87 6.99
C GLY A 417 25.49 19.90 6.58
N ASN A 418 26.58 19.34 6.07
CA ASN A 418 27.70 20.10 5.47
C ASN A 418 28.30 19.22 4.36
N GLY A 419 28.17 19.63 3.11
CA GLY A 419 28.66 18.86 1.97
C GLY A 419 27.95 19.20 0.67
N MET A 420 27.51 18.21 -0.07
CA MET A 420 26.83 18.41 -1.34
C MET A 420 25.76 17.31 -1.60
N ILE A 421 24.75 17.67 -2.35
CA ILE A 421 23.83 16.73 -3.01
C ILE A 421 24.26 16.61 -4.47
N GLU A 422 24.54 15.39 -4.90
CA GLU A 422 24.79 15.04 -6.30
C GLU A 422 23.47 14.63 -6.97
N ILE A 423 23.20 15.16 -8.15
CA ILE A 423 22.03 14.82 -8.99
C ILE A 423 22.47 13.77 -10.01
N LEU A 424 21.73 12.65 -10.09
CA LEU A 424 22.05 11.52 -10.95
C LEU A 424 20.79 11.08 -11.74
N GLY A 425 20.99 10.46 -12.90
CA GLY A 425 19.93 9.86 -13.71
C GLY A 425 19.58 8.42 -13.28
N ARG A 426 20.43 7.76 -12.51
CA ARG A 426 20.18 6.41 -11.96
C ARG A 426 20.88 6.24 -10.61
N GLU A 427 20.46 5.24 -9.82
CA GLU A 427 20.91 5.08 -8.42
C GLU A 427 22.42 4.89 -8.26
N ASP A 428 23.07 4.25 -9.21
CA ASP A 428 24.53 4.00 -9.24
C ASP A 428 25.28 4.91 -10.23
N GLY A 429 24.62 5.97 -10.71
CA GLY A 429 25.09 6.80 -11.77
C GLY A 429 26.19 7.81 -11.38
N ARG A 430 26.73 8.47 -12.43
CA ARG A 430 27.65 9.61 -12.27
C ARG A 430 26.90 10.87 -11.85
N SER A 431 27.59 11.80 -11.23
CA SER A 431 27.03 13.10 -10.87
C SER A 431 26.88 13.98 -12.13
N ILE A 432 25.67 14.39 -12.45
CA ILE A 432 25.33 15.29 -13.57
C ILE A 432 25.35 16.75 -13.10
N ALA A 433 24.86 17.01 -11.88
CA ALA A 433 24.87 18.32 -11.25
C ALA A 433 25.12 18.20 -9.74
N LYS A 434 25.43 19.30 -9.09
CA LYS A 434 25.74 19.31 -7.64
C LYS A 434 25.17 20.55 -6.98
N ILE A 435 24.56 20.36 -5.81
CA ILE A 435 24.07 21.42 -4.93
C ILE A 435 24.97 21.43 -3.67
N ARG A 436 25.57 22.54 -3.34
CA ARG A 436 26.38 22.69 -2.13
C ARG A 436 25.49 22.98 -0.94
N LEU A 437 25.71 22.26 0.16
CA LEU A 437 25.07 22.49 1.45
C LEU A 437 26.09 23.08 2.41
N THR A 438 25.77 24.24 3.01
CA THR A 438 26.57 24.91 4.01
C THR A 438 25.82 24.98 5.33
N PRO A 439 26.54 24.86 6.48
CA PRO A 439 25.91 24.99 7.78
C PRO A 439 25.15 26.32 7.92
N GLY A 440 23.93 26.25 8.49
CA GLY A 440 23.05 27.43 8.66
C GLY A 440 22.26 27.85 7.43
N HIS A 441 22.41 27.19 6.28
CA HIS A 441 21.58 27.36 5.09
C HIS A 441 20.61 26.17 4.93
N HIS A 442 19.39 26.49 4.53
CA HIS A 442 18.29 25.50 4.43
C HIS A 442 18.12 24.95 3.00
N GLY A 443 19.22 24.61 2.32
CA GLY A 443 19.19 24.05 0.97
C GLY A 443 20.07 24.78 -0.02
N GLY A 444 19.73 24.69 -1.31
CA GLY A 444 20.41 25.33 -2.42
C GLY A 444 19.82 24.92 -3.77
N ASP A 445 20.38 25.47 -4.83
CA ASP A 445 19.96 25.21 -6.21
C ASP A 445 21.12 24.98 -7.16
N THR A 446 20.82 24.46 -8.35
CA THR A 446 21.78 24.33 -9.45
C THR A 446 21.06 24.24 -10.79
N ALA A 447 21.75 24.59 -11.85
CA ALA A 447 21.31 24.30 -13.21
C ALA A 447 21.24 22.78 -13.43
N LEU A 448 20.21 22.34 -14.12
CA LEU A 448 19.98 20.95 -14.48
C LEU A 448 20.20 20.74 -15.98
N ASN A 449 20.82 19.63 -16.35
CA ASN A 449 20.93 19.20 -17.73
C ASN A 449 20.05 17.95 -17.97
N PRO A 450 18.81 18.11 -18.38
CA PRO A 450 17.90 16.99 -18.62
C PRO A 450 18.37 16.00 -19.69
N ALA A 451 19.07 16.48 -20.71
CA ALA A 451 19.60 15.60 -21.76
C ALA A 451 20.68 14.66 -21.21
N ALA A 452 21.57 15.17 -20.34
CA ALA A 452 22.58 14.35 -19.70
C ALA A 452 21.98 13.34 -18.69
N LEU A 453 20.91 13.71 -18.00
CA LEU A 453 20.16 12.79 -17.13
C LEU A 453 19.49 11.69 -17.94
N ALA A 454 18.86 12.04 -19.07
CA ALA A 454 18.22 11.10 -19.97
C ALA A 454 19.24 10.11 -20.58
N GLU A 455 20.38 10.63 -21.06
CA GLU A 455 21.48 9.80 -21.57
C GLU A 455 21.98 8.81 -20.51
N GLU A 456 22.19 9.26 -19.29
CA GLU A 456 22.70 8.41 -18.20
C GLU A 456 21.67 7.38 -17.76
N SER A 457 20.41 7.77 -17.62
CA SER A 457 19.33 6.90 -17.15
C SER A 457 18.89 5.87 -18.20
N GLY A 458 19.08 6.16 -19.48
CA GLY A 458 18.52 5.38 -20.59
C GLY A 458 17.01 5.63 -20.83
N TYR A 459 16.43 6.63 -20.16
CA TYR A 459 15.04 7.04 -20.34
C TYR A 459 14.95 8.34 -21.16
N PRO A 460 13.84 8.59 -21.86
CA PRO A 460 13.65 9.86 -22.55
C PRO A 460 13.49 11.01 -21.56
N VAL A 461 13.82 12.22 -21.98
CA VAL A 461 13.70 13.45 -21.15
C VAL A 461 12.26 13.64 -20.63
N SER A 462 11.26 13.21 -21.42
CA SER A 462 9.83 13.24 -21.05
C SER A 462 9.41 12.21 -19.98
N ARG A 463 10.32 11.30 -19.62
CA ARG A 463 10.09 10.30 -18.55
C ARG A 463 11.42 9.98 -17.85
N CYS A 464 11.99 10.95 -17.19
CA CYS A 464 13.34 10.86 -16.63
C CYS A 464 13.30 10.68 -15.10
N PRO A 465 14.04 9.73 -14.53
CA PRO A 465 14.17 9.61 -13.09
C PRO A 465 15.17 10.64 -12.53
N LEU A 466 15.02 10.97 -11.25
CA LEU A 466 15.94 11.84 -10.51
C LEU A 466 16.41 11.12 -9.25
N TYR A 467 17.73 11.05 -9.05
CA TYR A 467 18.32 10.51 -7.84
C TYR A 467 19.21 11.56 -7.18
N LEU A 468 19.09 11.68 -5.87
CA LEU A 468 19.84 12.58 -5.02
C LEU A 468 20.78 11.77 -4.14
N ARG A 469 22.10 11.98 -4.24
CA ARG A 469 23.09 11.31 -3.40
C ARG A 469 23.79 12.31 -2.50
N TYR A 470 23.64 12.15 -1.19
CA TYR A 470 24.32 13.02 -0.23
C TYR A 470 25.79 12.63 -0.05
N LYS A 471 26.69 13.61 -0.12
CA LYS A 471 28.12 13.51 0.16
C LYS A 471 28.52 14.59 1.16
N GLY A 472 28.74 14.19 2.42
CA GLY A 472 29.04 15.19 3.44
C GLY A 472 29.21 14.64 4.84
N LYS A 473 29.31 15.55 5.81
CA LYS A 473 29.36 15.24 7.24
C LYS A 473 28.00 15.44 7.89
N GLY A 474 27.73 14.63 8.92
CA GLY A 474 26.41 14.62 9.62
C GLY A 474 25.30 13.98 8.80
N SER A 475 24.10 14.19 9.26
CA SER A 475 22.86 13.79 8.54
C SER A 475 22.09 15.03 8.10
N ILE A 476 21.30 14.87 7.05
CA ILE A 476 20.35 15.89 6.61
C ILE A 476 18.93 15.34 6.68
N GLU A 477 17.98 16.24 6.77
CA GLU A 477 16.57 16.03 6.48
C GLU A 477 16.25 16.70 5.14
N LEU A 478 15.49 16.04 4.29
CA LEU A 478 15.03 16.57 3.01
C LEU A 478 13.52 16.80 3.10
N LEU A 479 13.10 18.05 2.85
CA LEU A 479 11.72 18.47 3.00
C LEU A 479 11.01 18.49 1.65
N GLN A 480 11.61 19.17 0.67
CA GLN A 480 11.04 19.32 -0.68
C GLN A 480 12.13 19.63 -1.70
N PHE A 481 11.74 19.54 -2.97
CA PHE A 481 12.54 20.04 -4.10
C PHE A 481 11.64 20.74 -5.10
N THR A 482 12.19 21.69 -5.83
CA THR A 482 11.49 22.45 -6.88
C THR A 482 12.22 22.27 -8.21
N LEU A 483 11.48 21.93 -9.24
CA LEU A 483 11.92 21.90 -10.65
C LEU A 483 11.39 23.16 -11.35
N PHE A 484 12.23 23.90 -12.09
CA PHE A 484 11.84 25.14 -12.76
C PHE A 484 12.71 25.49 -13.96
#